data_9c022e9c083cd0fc221d1f3420543195
#
_entry.id   9c022e9c083cd0fc221d1f3420543195
#
_cell.length_a   1.000
_cell.length_b   1.000
_cell.length_c   1.000
_cell.angle_alpha   90.00
_cell.angle_beta   90.00
_cell.angle_gamma   90.00
#
_symmetry.space_group_name_H-M   'P 1'
#
loop_
_entity.id
_entity.type
_entity.pdbx_description
1 polymer ?
#
loop_
_entity_poly.entity_id
_entity_poly.type
_entity_poly.pdbx_seq_one_letter_code
_entity_poly.pdbx_strand_id
1 'polypeptide(L)'
;MNPGTLYLCATPIGNLEDMTPRAQRMLAEADIIAAEDTRHTLQLLNRFNIKGRLVRYDEHSKERQGAYLLDELLSGKNIALVSDAGFPGIADPGEQLARLAIDAGVQVVPVPGANAALCALIASGLPASPFFFGGFLPKSKKNRRQQLEEWQYLPATIILYEAPHRIEQVLQEVLEVWGDRQMAAARELTKLHEEFFRGTVSQCLTWLHENKPRGEFCLVIARGMEQPQPAQEAKDPLAQVQELLARGVDKKTALAQVAKANKIPKRELYNKLISDLTEIHKLNLNKRYCHLSCNPEKISFIDRIVADSR
;
A
#
# COMPACT_ATOMS: atom_id res chain seq x y z
N MET A 1 38.23 6.56 15.42
CA MET A 1 38.26 5.94 14.08
C MET A 1 36.95 6.29 13.42
N ASN A 2 36.93 6.47 12.09
CA ASN A 2 35.67 6.66 11.40
C ASN A 2 34.92 5.30 11.33
N PRO A 3 33.61 5.27 11.49
CA PRO A 3 32.83 4.06 11.28
C PRO A 3 33.02 3.50 9.86
N GLY A 4 32.88 2.19 9.72
CA GLY A 4 32.81 1.55 8.42
C GLY A 4 31.49 1.81 7.68
N THR A 5 31.22 1.08 6.62
CA THR A 5 30.01 1.20 5.81
C THR A 5 29.23 -0.10 5.80
N LEU A 6 27.91 -0.01 5.95
CA LEU A 6 26.99 -1.13 5.73
C LEU A 6 26.49 -1.11 4.27
N TYR A 7 26.83 -2.14 3.50
CA TYR A 7 26.35 -2.34 2.14
C TYR A 7 25.17 -3.32 2.13
N LEU A 8 24.01 -2.89 1.64
CA LEU A 8 22.85 -3.76 1.42
C LEU A 8 22.93 -4.29 -0.02
N CYS A 9 23.45 -5.50 -0.17
CA CYS A 9 23.77 -6.05 -1.49
C CYS A 9 22.66 -6.98 -1.99
N ALA A 10 22.04 -6.61 -3.10
CA ALA A 10 21.12 -7.52 -3.79
C ALA A 10 21.87 -8.71 -4.40
N THR A 11 21.29 -9.92 -4.22
CA THR A 11 21.77 -11.18 -4.80
C THR A 11 20.87 -11.63 -5.95
N PRO A 12 21.33 -12.54 -6.82
CA PRO A 12 20.47 -13.13 -7.86
C PRO A 12 19.22 -13.80 -7.29
N ILE A 13 18.12 -13.73 -8.04
CA ILE A 13 16.85 -14.38 -7.69
C ILE A 13 16.60 -15.70 -8.41
N GLY A 14 17.61 -16.20 -9.15
CA GLY A 14 17.52 -17.44 -9.91
C GLY A 14 18.56 -17.56 -11.02
N ASN A 15 19.04 -16.44 -11.57
CA ASN A 15 20.05 -16.40 -12.61
C ASN A 15 21.32 -15.70 -12.11
N LEU A 16 22.44 -16.40 -12.11
CA LEU A 16 23.73 -15.84 -11.67
C LEU A 16 24.21 -14.66 -12.52
N GLU A 17 23.76 -14.53 -13.76
CA GLU A 17 24.11 -13.40 -14.65
C GLU A 17 23.49 -12.07 -14.14
N ASP A 18 22.49 -12.13 -13.27
CA ASP A 18 21.91 -10.94 -12.62
C ASP A 18 22.78 -10.39 -11.47
N MET A 19 23.88 -11.05 -11.15
CA MET A 19 24.84 -10.59 -10.15
C MET A 19 25.65 -9.42 -10.67
N THR A 20 25.42 -8.23 -10.16
CA THR A 20 26.09 -7.03 -10.67
C THR A 20 27.60 -7.01 -10.34
N PRO A 21 28.46 -6.46 -11.22
CA PRO A 21 29.88 -6.30 -10.92
C PRO A 21 30.14 -5.49 -9.64
N ARG A 22 29.26 -4.52 -9.33
CA ARG A 22 29.38 -3.73 -8.10
C ARG A 22 29.09 -4.58 -6.86
N ALA A 23 28.07 -5.45 -6.89
CA ALA A 23 27.78 -6.35 -5.78
C ALA A 23 28.93 -7.33 -5.54
N GLN A 24 29.50 -7.91 -6.61
CA GLN A 24 30.68 -8.78 -6.50
C GLN A 24 31.85 -8.05 -5.83
N ARG A 25 32.15 -6.83 -6.25
CA ARG A 25 33.23 -6.02 -5.66
C ARG A 25 32.96 -5.72 -4.19
N MET A 26 31.75 -5.27 -3.82
CA MET A 26 31.43 -4.95 -2.43
C MET A 26 31.53 -6.18 -1.53
N LEU A 27 31.11 -7.35 -2.00
CA LEU A 27 31.27 -8.59 -1.27
C LEU A 27 32.74 -9.01 -1.11
N ALA A 28 33.55 -8.76 -2.13
CA ALA A 28 34.99 -9.08 -2.08
C ALA A 28 35.79 -8.13 -1.16
N GLU A 29 35.39 -6.86 -1.06
CA GLU A 29 36.04 -5.81 -0.26
C GLU A 29 35.52 -5.73 1.18
N ALA A 30 34.38 -6.37 1.51
CA ALA A 30 33.81 -6.33 2.84
C ALA A 30 34.64 -7.16 3.84
N ASP A 31 34.85 -6.61 5.04
CA ASP A 31 35.49 -7.31 6.16
C ASP A 31 34.63 -8.45 6.69
N ILE A 32 33.30 -8.27 6.62
CA ILE A 32 32.30 -9.25 7.07
C ILE A 32 31.16 -9.28 6.04
N ILE A 33 30.72 -10.49 5.71
CA ILE A 33 29.50 -10.72 4.92
C ILE A 33 28.46 -11.29 5.87
N ALA A 34 27.43 -10.49 6.19
CA ALA A 34 26.28 -10.91 6.97
C ALA A 34 25.25 -11.55 6.04
N ALA A 35 24.84 -12.78 6.32
CA ALA A 35 24.02 -13.59 5.43
C ALA A 35 22.88 -14.31 6.18
N GLU A 36 21.72 -14.43 5.55
CA GLU A 36 20.57 -15.14 6.09
C GLU A 36 20.89 -16.65 6.24
N ASP A 37 21.20 -17.34 5.14
CA ASP A 37 21.80 -18.68 5.15
C ASP A 37 23.23 -18.63 4.65
N THR A 38 24.19 -18.80 5.57
CA THR A 38 25.61 -18.79 5.23
C THR A 38 26.05 -19.90 4.28
N ARG A 39 25.30 -21.01 4.21
CA ARG A 39 25.60 -22.14 3.30
C ARG A 39 25.21 -21.76 1.87
N HIS A 40 24.04 -21.15 1.69
CA HIS A 40 23.59 -20.67 0.40
C HIS A 40 24.52 -19.55 -0.11
N THR A 41 24.80 -18.58 0.73
CA THR A 41 25.72 -17.49 0.41
C THR A 41 27.12 -18.00 0.08
N LEU A 42 27.65 -18.99 0.79
CA LEU A 42 28.94 -19.59 0.47
C LEU A 42 28.99 -20.18 -0.94
N GLN A 43 27.92 -20.85 -1.39
CA GLN A 43 27.82 -21.36 -2.77
C GLN A 43 27.86 -20.22 -3.79
N LEU A 44 27.14 -19.12 -3.54
CA LEU A 44 27.16 -17.93 -4.38
C LEU A 44 28.58 -17.33 -4.47
N LEU A 45 29.24 -17.11 -3.32
CA LEU A 45 30.58 -16.54 -3.25
C LEU A 45 31.60 -17.40 -4.01
N ASN A 46 31.52 -18.72 -3.86
CA ASN A 46 32.39 -19.68 -4.58
C ASN A 46 32.23 -19.59 -6.09
N ARG A 47 31.01 -19.35 -6.59
CA ARG A 47 30.75 -19.17 -8.04
C ARG A 47 31.45 -17.96 -8.62
N PHE A 48 31.64 -16.93 -7.81
CA PHE A 48 32.30 -15.68 -8.21
C PHE A 48 33.76 -15.59 -7.72
N ASN A 49 34.30 -16.67 -7.14
CA ASN A 49 35.67 -16.72 -6.57
C ASN A 49 35.88 -15.64 -5.48
N ILE A 50 34.85 -15.29 -4.75
CA ILE A 50 34.90 -14.31 -3.64
C ILE A 50 35.19 -15.06 -2.35
N LYS A 51 36.18 -14.58 -1.58
CA LYS A 51 36.49 -15.05 -0.24
C LYS A 51 36.09 -14.00 0.76
N GLY A 52 35.42 -14.38 1.84
CA GLY A 52 35.00 -13.45 2.87
C GLY A 52 34.63 -14.16 4.16
N ARG A 53 34.61 -13.40 5.24
CA ARG A 53 34.16 -13.86 6.57
C ARG A 53 32.64 -13.82 6.62
N LEU A 54 31.99 -14.98 6.60
CA LEU A 54 30.56 -15.11 6.73
C LEU A 54 30.11 -15.08 8.19
N VAL A 55 29.08 -14.29 8.46
CA VAL A 55 28.37 -14.23 9.75
C VAL A 55 26.89 -14.44 9.49
N ARG A 56 26.25 -15.34 10.25
CA ARG A 56 24.82 -15.58 10.12
C ARG A 56 24.02 -14.42 10.69
N TYR A 57 23.04 -13.92 9.92
CA TYR A 57 22.11 -12.87 10.31
C TYR A 57 20.71 -13.20 9.79
N ASP A 58 19.95 -13.93 10.57
CA ASP A 58 18.60 -14.38 10.24
C ASP A 58 17.57 -13.88 11.26
N GLU A 59 16.29 -14.15 11.04
CA GLU A 59 15.17 -13.70 11.88
C GLU A 59 15.33 -14.11 13.35
N HIS A 60 15.92 -15.28 13.63
CA HIS A 60 16.11 -15.79 14.99
C HIS A 60 17.33 -15.20 15.70
N SER A 61 18.33 -14.77 14.95
CA SER A 61 19.61 -14.27 15.50
C SER A 61 19.74 -12.75 15.41
N LYS A 62 18.81 -12.06 14.73
CA LYS A 62 18.93 -10.64 14.35
C LYS A 62 19.21 -9.68 15.52
N GLU A 63 18.67 -9.93 16.70
CA GLU A 63 18.91 -9.02 17.86
C GLU A 63 20.36 -9.11 18.32
N ARG A 64 20.81 -10.33 18.63
CA ARG A 64 22.19 -10.54 19.13
C ARG A 64 23.24 -10.24 18.08
N GLN A 65 23.02 -10.71 16.85
CA GLN A 65 23.96 -10.50 15.77
C GLN A 65 23.94 -9.07 15.27
N GLY A 66 22.78 -8.38 15.32
CA GLY A 66 22.66 -6.97 14.98
C GLY A 66 23.54 -6.08 15.86
N ALA A 67 23.53 -6.31 17.19
CA ALA A 67 24.40 -5.59 18.11
C ALA A 67 25.89 -5.86 17.80
N TYR A 68 26.27 -7.11 17.59
CA TYR A 68 27.63 -7.49 17.23
C TYR A 68 28.09 -6.83 15.91
N LEU A 69 27.25 -6.87 14.86
CA LEU A 69 27.58 -6.26 13.56
C LEU A 69 27.66 -4.74 13.65
N LEU A 70 26.85 -4.11 14.50
CA LEU A 70 26.93 -2.68 14.76
C LEU A 70 28.27 -2.31 15.43
N ASP A 71 28.71 -3.07 16.43
CA ASP A 71 30.02 -2.85 17.09
C ASP A 71 31.18 -2.97 16.09
N GLU A 72 31.12 -3.94 15.18
CA GLU A 72 32.10 -4.11 14.11
C GLU A 72 32.10 -2.92 13.12
N LEU A 73 30.91 -2.40 12.74
CA LEU A 73 30.79 -1.19 11.92
C LEU A 73 31.39 0.03 12.64
N LEU A 74 31.10 0.23 13.91
CA LEU A 74 31.63 1.34 14.71
C LEU A 74 33.15 1.23 14.91
N SER A 75 33.72 0.01 14.88
CA SER A 75 35.16 -0.22 14.89
C SER A 75 35.88 0.12 13.57
N GLY A 76 35.11 0.50 12.51
CA GLY A 76 35.64 0.88 11.20
C GLY A 76 35.58 -0.22 10.14
N LYS A 77 34.97 -1.38 10.41
CA LYS A 77 34.84 -2.48 9.43
C LYS A 77 33.69 -2.25 8.47
N ASN A 78 33.90 -2.58 7.21
CA ASN A 78 32.87 -2.61 6.18
C ASN A 78 32.10 -3.93 6.21
N ILE A 79 30.78 -3.87 6.19
CA ILE A 79 29.92 -5.05 6.22
C ILE A 79 29.02 -5.06 4.99
N ALA A 80 28.99 -6.20 4.28
CA ALA A 80 28.02 -6.46 3.25
C ALA A 80 26.91 -7.37 3.82
N LEU A 81 25.65 -6.90 3.79
CA LEU A 81 24.49 -7.68 4.14
C LEU A 81 23.82 -8.23 2.88
N VAL A 82 23.54 -9.52 2.87
CA VAL A 82 22.83 -10.22 1.78
C VAL A 82 21.69 -11.07 2.32
N SER A 83 20.65 -11.25 1.53
CA SER A 83 19.62 -12.29 1.72
C SER A 83 19.87 -13.46 0.78
N ASP A 84 19.08 -14.51 0.90
CA ASP A 84 19.19 -15.70 0.05
C ASP A 84 18.86 -15.36 -1.42
N ALA A 85 17.95 -14.41 -1.68
CA ALA A 85 17.57 -13.96 -3.02
C ALA A 85 17.07 -12.50 -3.03
N GLY A 86 17.60 -11.68 -3.93
CA GLY A 86 17.17 -10.29 -4.08
C GLY A 86 17.74 -9.34 -3.04
N PHE A 87 16.95 -8.36 -2.60
CA PHE A 87 17.39 -7.34 -1.65
C PHE A 87 17.18 -7.76 -0.20
N PRO A 88 18.20 -7.68 0.65
CA PRO A 88 18.02 -7.83 2.09
C PRO A 88 17.12 -6.71 2.64
N GLY A 89 16.25 -7.06 3.60
CA GLY A 89 15.36 -6.09 4.28
C GLY A 89 14.06 -5.76 3.54
N ILE A 90 13.72 -6.46 2.44
CA ILE A 90 12.42 -6.32 1.75
C ILE A 90 11.42 -7.38 2.25
N ALA A 91 11.73 -8.65 2.11
CA ALA A 91 10.93 -9.77 2.62
C ALA A 91 11.75 -10.66 3.57
N ASP A 92 12.98 -10.28 3.82
CA ASP A 92 14.04 -10.99 4.53
C ASP A 92 14.63 -10.12 5.64
N PRO A 93 15.41 -10.67 6.58
CA PRO A 93 16.09 -9.89 7.60
C PRO A 93 17.04 -8.83 7.01
N GLY A 94 17.03 -7.63 7.59
CA GLY A 94 17.93 -6.54 7.12
C GLY A 94 17.50 -5.17 7.56
N GLU A 95 16.19 -4.90 7.63
CA GLU A 95 15.63 -3.62 8.06
C GLU A 95 16.17 -3.17 9.42
N GLN A 96 16.19 -4.08 10.40
CA GLN A 96 16.64 -3.77 11.75
C GLN A 96 18.11 -3.37 11.79
N LEU A 97 18.99 -4.10 11.09
CA LEU A 97 20.43 -3.75 11.06
C LEU A 97 20.66 -2.43 10.33
N ALA A 98 19.95 -2.18 9.23
CA ALA A 98 20.03 -0.91 8.52
C ALA A 98 19.61 0.25 9.42
N ARG A 99 18.52 0.10 10.20
CA ARG A 99 18.06 1.10 11.15
C ARG A 99 19.08 1.34 12.27
N LEU A 100 19.60 0.28 12.89
CA LEU A 100 20.63 0.40 13.92
C LEU A 100 21.87 1.15 13.42
N ALA A 101 22.31 0.83 12.20
CA ALA A 101 23.46 1.50 11.57
C ALA A 101 23.18 3.00 11.32
N ILE A 102 22.01 3.35 10.78
CA ILE A 102 21.57 4.73 10.54
C ILE A 102 21.52 5.52 11.86
N ASP A 103 20.86 4.95 12.88
CA ASP A 103 20.71 5.60 14.21
C ASP A 103 22.07 5.85 14.89
N ALA A 104 23.06 5.01 14.59
CA ALA A 104 24.44 5.16 15.09
C ALA A 104 25.34 6.05 14.19
N GLY A 105 24.80 6.66 13.13
CA GLY A 105 25.55 7.52 12.21
C GLY A 105 26.49 6.76 11.26
N VAL A 106 26.29 5.45 11.10
CA VAL A 106 27.03 4.62 10.13
C VAL A 106 26.44 4.83 8.73
N GLN A 107 27.31 4.95 7.73
CA GLN A 107 26.88 5.05 6.34
C GLN A 107 26.24 3.73 5.88
N VAL A 108 24.99 3.79 5.35
CA VAL A 108 24.28 2.66 4.75
C VAL A 108 24.16 2.89 3.25
N VAL A 109 24.64 1.94 2.45
CA VAL A 109 24.75 2.06 0.99
C VAL A 109 24.00 0.90 0.34
N PRO A 110 22.90 1.14 -0.42
CA PRO A 110 22.27 0.11 -1.22
C PRO A 110 23.12 -0.21 -2.46
N VAL A 111 23.25 -1.49 -2.75
CA VAL A 111 23.89 -2.00 -3.96
C VAL A 111 22.84 -2.63 -4.84
N PRO A 112 22.41 -1.98 -5.94
CA PRO A 112 21.33 -2.44 -6.80
C PRO A 112 21.57 -3.82 -7.41
N GLY A 113 20.48 -4.53 -7.68
CA GLY A 113 20.51 -5.84 -8.33
C GLY A 113 19.10 -6.38 -8.57
N ALA A 114 18.96 -7.69 -8.69
CA ALA A 114 17.71 -8.36 -9.00
C ALA A 114 16.61 -8.10 -7.94
N ASN A 115 15.38 -7.93 -8.42
CA ASN A 115 14.20 -7.75 -7.56
C ASN A 115 12.98 -8.38 -8.22
N ALA A 116 12.45 -9.44 -7.64
CA ALA A 116 11.34 -10.20 -8.20
C ALA A 116 10.05 -9.36 -8.33
N ALA A 117 9.75 -8.51 -7.34
CA ALA A 117 8.54 -7.68 -7.35
C ALA A 117 8.53 -6.69 -8.51
N LEU A 118 9.64 -5.98 -8.74
CA LEU A 118 9.74 -5.02 -9.83
C LEU A 118 9.82 -5.71 -11.20
N CYS A 119 10.52 -6.83 -11.31
CA CYS A 119 10.54 -7.63 -12.54
C CYS A 119 9.15 -8.13 -12.92
N ALA A 120 8.40 -8.68 -11.94
CA ALA A 120 7.02 -9.10 -12.15
C ALA A 120 6.12 -7.94 -12.56
N LEU A 121 6.24 -6.80 -11.87
CA LEU A 121 5.42 -5.61 -12.12
C LEU A 121 5.57 -5.10 -13.55
N ILE A 122 6.80 -4.85 -14.00
CA ILE A 122 7.05 -4.28 -15.34
C ILE A 122 6.65 -5.24 -16.47
N ALA A 123 6.69 -6.56 -16.20
CA ALA A 123 6.31 -7.58 -17.16
C ALA A 123 4.84 -8.03 -17.05
N SER A 124 4.09 -7.52 -16.06
CA SER A 124 2.69 -7.92 -15.82
C SER A 124 1.70 -7.43 -16.87
N GLY A 125 1.97 -6.26 -17.50
CA GLY A 125 1.02 -5.54 -18.34
C GLY A 125 0.03 -4.67 -17.54
N LEU A 126 0.15 -4.61 -16.21
CA LEU A 126 -0.66 -3.76 -15.34
C LEU A 126 0.03 -2.41 -15.09
N PRO A 127 -0.71 -1.36 -14.66
CA PRO A 127 -0.12 -0.07 -14.34
C PRO A 127 0.99 -0.19 -13.27
N ALA A 128 2.18 0.30 -13.59
CA ALA A 128 3.33 0.23 -12.68
C ALA A 128 3.36 1.37 -11.64
N SER A 129 2.43 2.33 -11.70
CA SER A 129 2.36 3.45 -10.74
C SER A 129 0.92 3.91 -10.56
N PRO A 130 0.47 4.09 -9.31
CA PRO A 130 1.15 3.65 -8.09
C PRO A 130 1.12 2.13 -7.91
N PHE A 131 2.09 1.58 -7.17
CA PHE A 131 2.06 0.19 -6.76
C PHE A 131 2.28 0.05 -5.25
N PHE A 132 1.80 -1.04 -4.69
CA PHE A 132 1.95 -1.42 -3.29
C PHE A 132 2.58 -2.81 -3.21
N PHE A 133 3.67 -2.94 -2.47
CA PHE A 133 4.30 -4.24 -2.20
C PHE A 133 3.81 -4.76 -0.85
N GLY A 134 3.04 -5.83 -0.88
CA GLY A 134 2.45 -6.48 0.29
C GLY A 134 3.28 -7.66 0.83
N GLY A 135 4.28 -8.12 0.07
CA GLY A 135 5.10 -9.26 0.48
C GLY A 135 4.29 -10.56 0.63
N PHE A 136 4.60 -11.35 1.66
CA PHE A 136 3.86 -12.59 1.97
C PHE A 136 2.65 -12.30 2.86
N LEU A 137 1.50 -12.81 2.47
CA LEU A 137 0.30 -12.74 3.29
C LEU A 137 0.41 -13.63 4.55
N PRO A 138 -0.24 -13.28 5.67
CA PRO A 138 -0.23 -14.06 6.90
C PRO A 138 -0.61 -15.52 6.70
N LYS A 139 0.04 -16.44 7.44
CA LYS A 139 -0.28 -17.87 7.41
C LYS A 139 -1.68 -18.16 7.97
N SER A 140 -2.11 -17.45 9.00
CA SER A 140 -3.44 -17.55 9.60
C SER A 140 -4.51 -17.07 8.65
N LYS A 141 -5.52 -17.88 8.35
CA LYS A 141 -6.67 -17.52 7.48
C LYS A 141 -7.37 -16.24 7.96
N LYS A 142 -7.59 -16.11 9.27
CA LYS A 142 -8.24 -14.93 9.86
C LYS A 142 -7.46 -13.64 9.57
N ASN A 143 -6.15 -13.64 9.87
CA ASN A 143 -5.32 -12.45 9.68
C ASN A 143 -5.12 -12.13 8.19
N ARG A 144 -5.00 -13.15 7.35
CA ARG A 144 -4.90 -13.00 5.90
C ARG A 144 -6.15 -12.35 5.30
N ARG A 145 -7.36 -12.83 5.70
CA ARG A 145 -8.61 -12.24 5.27
C ARG A 145 -8.75 -10.79 5.72
N GLN A 146 -8.42 -10.49 6.98
CA GLN A 146 -8.42 -9.12 7.49
C GLN A 146 -7.50 -8.22 6.66
N GLN A 147 -6.30 -8.67 6.35
CA GLN A 147 -5.35 -7.90 5.55
C GLN A 147 -5.83 -7.70 4.09
N LEU A 148 -6.46 -8.71 3.51
CA LEU A 148 -7.10 -8.56 2.19
C LEU A 148 -8.25 -7.54 2.23
N GLU A 149 -9.08 -7.53 3.26
CA GLU A 149 -10.16 -6.56 3.44
C GLU A 149 -9.62 -5.13 3.59
N GLU A 150 -8.52 -4.94 4.35
CA GLU A 150 -7.84 -3.64 4.49
C GLU A 150 -7.29 -3.11 3.15
N TRP A 151 -6.79 -3.99 2.28
CA TRP A 151 -6.17 -3.62 1.01
C TRP A 151 -7.14 -3.61 -0.17
N GLN A 152 -8.39 -4.01 0.01
CA GLN A 152 -9.38 -4.18 -1.05
C GLN A 152 -9.52 -2.96 -1.96
N TYR A 153 -9.43 -1.76 -1.39
CA TYR A 153 -9.68 -0.51 -2.12
C TYR A 153 -8.41 0.32 -2.34
N LEU A 154 -7.23 -0.27 -2.16
CA LEU A 154 -5.98 0.44 -2.45
C LEU A 154 -5.97 0.89 -3.92
N PRO A 155 -5.75 2.19 -4.20
CA PRO A 155 -5.72 2.73 -5.57
C PRO A 155 -4.37 2.47 -6.25
N ALA A 156 -3.81 1.28 -6.05
CA ALA A 156 -2.47 0.88 -6.50
C ALA A 156 -2.49 -0.57 -7.01
N THR A 157 -1.61 -0.91 -7.94
CA THR A 157 -1.32 -2.30 -8.31
C THR A 157 -0.64 -2.98 -7.11
N ILE A 158 -1.16 -4.13 -6.70
CA ILE A 158 -0.69 -4.86 -5.51
C ILE A 158 0.22 -5.99 -5.94
N ILE A 159 1.37 -6.11 -5.28
CA ILE A 159 2.36 -7.17 -5.53
C ILE A 159 2.48 -8.03 -4.29
N LEU A 160 2.32 -9.35 -4.45
CA LEU A 160 2.43 -10.34 -3.38
C LEU A 160 3.43 -11.42 -3.77
N TYR A 161 4.17 -11.93 -2.79
CA TYR A 161 4.92 -13.18 -2.92
C TYR A 161 4.10 -14.34 -2.38
N GLU A 162 4.14 -15.49 -3.04
CA GLU A 162 3.43 -16.65 -2.52
C GLU A 162 4.13 -17.97 -2.87
N ALA A 163 4.02 -18.91 -1.93
CA ALA A 163 4.55 -20.25 -2.08
C ALA A 163 3.59 -21.17 -2.87
N PRO A 164 4.09 -22.16 -3.61
CA PRO A 164 3.26 -22.99 -4.49
C PRO A 164 2.18 -23.79 -3.75
N HIS A 165 2.42 -24.15 -2.51
CA HIS A 165 1.45 -24.91 -1.71
C HIS A 165 0.31 -24.05 -1.13
N ARG A 166 0.37 -22.72 -1.25
CA ARG A 166 -0.60 -21.78 -0.70
C ARG A 166 -1.32 -20.98 -1.77
N ILE A 167 -0.76 -20.86 -2.98
CA ILE A 167 -1.20 -19.92 -4.02
C ILE A 167 -2.68 -20.10 -4.38
N GLU A 168 -3.17 -21.33 -4.53
CA GLU A 168 -4.57 -21.60 -4.86
C GLU A 168 -5.51 -21.08 -3.77
N GLN A 169 -5.20 -21.38 -2.50
CA GLN A 169 -5.99 -20.89 -1.37
C GLN A 169 -5.97 -19.36 -1.28
N VAL A 170 -4.81 -18.74 -1.49
CA VAL A 170 -4.68 -17.26 -1.45
C VAL A 170 -5.47 -16.64 -2.58
N LEU A 171 -5.39 -17.15 -3.80
CA LEU A 171 -6.15 -16.61 -4.94
C LEU A 171 -7.66 -16.81 -4.78
N GLN A 172 -8.10 -17.89 -4.15
CA GLN A 172 -9.50 -18.10 -3.82
C GLN A 172 -10.01 -17.02 -2.85
N GLU A 173 -9.24 -16.71 -1.80
CA GLU A 173 -9.58 -15.64 -0.85
C GLU A 173 -9.50 -14.25 -1.50
N VAL A 174 -8.55 -14.01 -2.41
CA VAL A 174 -8.50 -12.80 -3.23
C VAL A 174 -9.74 -12.66 -4.08
N LEU A 175 -10.18 -13.72 -4.76
CA LEU A 175 -11.40 -13.72 -5.57
C LEU A 175 -12.64 -13.40 -4.73
N GLU A 176 -12.74 -13.98 -3.52
CA GLU A 176 -13.87 -13.73 -2.60
C GLU A 176 -13.90 -12.28 -2.10
N VAL A 177 -12.75 -11.69 -1.76
CA VAL A 177 -12.68 -10.38 -1.12
C VAL A 177 -12.55 -9.25 -2.13
N TRP A 178 -11.71 -9.42 -3.15
CA TRP A 178 -11.40 -8.37 -4.13
C TRP A 178 -12.18 -8.51 -5.44
N GLY A 179 -12.85 -9.64 -5.67
CA GLY A 179 -13.50 -9.97 -6.93
C GLY A 179 -12.52 -10.42 -8.01
N ASP A 180 -13.02 -10.64 -9.20
CA ASP A 180 -12.27 -11.20 -10.34
C ASP A 180 -11.46 -10.11 -11.07
N ARG A 181 -10.38 -9.66 -10.44
CA ARG A 181 -9.50 -8.62 -10.98
C ARG A 181 -8.54 -9.17 -12.03
N GLN A 182 -8.08 -8.27 -12.91
CA GLN A 182 -6.92 -8.54 -13.77
C GLN A 182 -5.68 -8.77 -12.91
N MET A 183 -4.87 -9.76 -13.29
CA MET A 183 -3.64 -10.09 -12.60
C MET A 183 -2.60 -10.69 -13.54
N ALA A 184 -1.36 -10.72 -13.08
CA ALA A 184 -0.33 -11.58 -13.61
C ALA A 184 0.26 -12.44 -12.49
N ALA A 185 0.59 -13.69 -12.77
CA ALA A 185 1.38 -14.54 -11.91
C ALA A 185 2.71 -14.85 -12.61
N ALA A 186 3.79 -14.30 -12.06
CA ALA A 186 5.14 -14.60 -12.50
C ALA A 186 5.66 -15.78 -11.69
N ARG A 187 6.07 -16.85 -12.34
CA ARG A 187 6.58 -18.07 -11.73
C ARG A 187 8.03 -18.25 -12.10
N GLU A 188 8.89 -18.62 -11.13
CA GLU A 188 10.30 -18.96 -11.33
C GLU A 188 11.07 -17.88 -12.12
N LEU A 189 10.85 -16.60 -11.77
CA LEU A 189 11.50 -15.45 -12.41
C LEU A 189 13.01 -15.65 -12.53
N THR A 190 13.55 -15.33 -13.69
CA THR A 190 14.97 -15.46 -14.12
C THR A 190 15.51 -16.89 -14.21
N LYS A 191 14.74 -17.91 -13.78
CA LYS A 191 15.13 -19.32 -13.81
C LYS A 191 14.80 -19.95 -15.17
N LEU A 192 15.31 -21.16 -15.42
CA LEU A 192 15.11 -21.91 -16.67
C LEU A 192 13.64 -22.12 -17.06
N HIS A 193 12.75 -22.19 -16.07
CA HIS A 193 11.31 -22.41 -16.25
C HIS A 193 10.50 -21.16 -15.90
N GLU A 194 11.06 -19.97 -16.18
CA GLU A 194 10.33 -18.71 -16.06
C GLU A 194 9.06 -18.74 -16.88
N GLU A 195 7.93 -18.40 -16.24
CA GLU A 195 6.63 -18.40 -16.88
C GLU A 195 5.77 -17.25 -16.35
N PHE A 196 4.95 -16.68 -17.23
CA PHE A 196 3.98 -15.65 -16.90
C PHE A 196 2.58 -16.08 -17.30
N PHE A 197 1.68 -16.20 -16.34
CA PHE A 197 0.25 -16.14 -16.58
C PHE A 197 -0.21 -14.68 -16.58
N ARG A 198 -1.15 -14.32 -17.48
CA ARG A 198 -1.83 -13.01 -17.51
C ARG A 198 -3.31 -13.23 -17.82
N GLY A 199 -4.20 -12.66 -17.00
CA GLY A 199 -5.64 -12.83 -17.12
C GLY A 199 -6.35 -12.35 -15.85
N THR A 200 -7.49 -12.95 -15.53
CA THR A 200 -8.21 -12.68 -14.28
C THR A 200 -7.82 -13.67 -13.17
N VAL A 201 -8.21 -13.36 -11.93
CA VAL A 201 -7.96 -14.26 -10.78
C VAL A 201 -8.59 -15.63 -10.99
N SER A 202 -9.83 -15.68 -11.50
CA SER A 202 -10.53 -16.94 -11.80
C SER A 202 -9.83 -17.75 -12.90
N GLN A 203 -9.35 -17.09 -13.94
CA GLN A 203 -8.58 -17.73 -15.01
C GLN A 203 -7.22 -18.26 -14.48
N CYS A 204 -6.59 -17.52 -13.56
CA CYS A 204 -5.36 -17.99 -12.92
C CYS A 204 -5.57 -19.26 -12.10
N LEU A 205 -6.66 -19.33 -11.34
CA LEU A 205 -7.04 -20.55 -10.60
C LEU A 205 -7.21 -21.75 -11.55
N THR A 206 -7.89 -21.58 -12.69
CA THR A 206 -8.03 -22.62 -13.71
C THR A 206 -6.67 -23.06 -14.25
N TRP A 207 -5.81 -22.10 -14.60
CA TRP A 207 -4.45 -22.37 -15.08
C TRP A 207 -3.60 -23.15 -14.06
N LEU A 208 -3.69 -22.84 -12.77
CA LEU A 208 -2.99 -23.55 -11.70
C LEU A 208 -3.43 -25.00 -11.56
N HIS A 209 -4.74 -25.26 -11.69
CA HIS A 209 -5.27 -26.64 -11.68
C HIS A 209 -4.71 -27.49 -12.82
N GLU A 210 -4.53 -26.92 -14.00
CA GLU A 210 -3.98 -27.61 -15.16
C GLU A 210 -2.45 -27.82 -15.04
N ASN A 211 -1.74 -26.85 -14.43
CA ASN A 211 -0.27 -26.78 -14.48
C ASN A 211 0.42 -27.10 -13.15
N LYS A 212 -0.24 -27.62 -12.15
CA LYS A 212 0.23 -27.94 -10.80
C LYS A 212 1.28 -26.94 -10.26
N PRO A 213 0.96 -26.10 -9.30
CA PRO A 213 1.84 -25.03 -8.83
C PRO A 213 3.16 -25.60 -8.29
N ARG A 214 4.28 -25.11 -8.84
CA ARG A 214 5.64 -25.44 -8.41
C ARG A 214 6.49 -24.17 -8.45
N GLY A 215 7.56 -24.15 -7.65
CA GLY A 215 8.46 -23.01 -7.59
C GLY A 215 7.86 -21.82 -6.84
N GLU A 216 8.45 -20.65 -7.05
CA GLU A 216 8.09 -19.41 -6.36
C GLU A 216 7.22 -18.52 -7.25
N PHE A 217 6.25 -17.87 -6.65
CA PHE A 217 5.32 -17.00 -7.36
C PHE A 217 5.42 -15.56 -6.89
N CYS A 218 5.41 -14.64 -7.85
CA CYS A 218 5.17 -13.24 -7.64
C CYS A 218 3.83 -12.86 -8.31
N LEU A 219 2.85 -12.48 -7.53
CA LEU A 219 1.50 -12.12 -7.99
C LEU A 219 1.42 -10.62 -8.13
N VAL A 220 0.97 -10.13 -9.28
CA VAL A 220 0.71 -8.72 -9.54
C VAL A 220 -0.78 -8.58 -9.82
N ILE A 221 -1.51 -7.87 -8.98
CA ILE A 221 -2.98 -7.79 -9.03
C ILE A 221 -3.40 -6.34 -9.25
N ALA A 222 -4.33 -6.11 -10.16
CA ALA A 222 -4.81 -4.80 -10.49
C ALA A 222 -5.38 -4.08 -9.26
N ARG A 223 -5.26 -2.76 -9.26
CA ARG A 223 -5.79 -1.88 -8.21
C ARG A 223 -7.27 -2.16 -7.91
N GLY A 224 -7.70 -1.88 -6.69
CA GLY A 224 -9.10 -1.88 -6.29
C GLY A 224 -9.92 -0.92 -7.16
N MET A 225 -11.17 -1.29 -7.42
CA MET A 225 -12.14 -0.29 -7.85
C MET A 225 -12.35 0.68 -6.69
N GLU A 226 -12.64 1.95 -7.01
CA GLU A 226 -12.96 2.93 -5.96
C GLU A 226 -13.99 2.33 -5.02
N GLN A 227 -13.78 2.54 -3.71
CA GLN A 227 -14.83 2.22 -2.73
C GLN A 227 -16.13 2.77 -3.33
N PRO A 228 -17.23 2.02 -3.37
CA PRO A 228 -18.53 2.63 -3.53
C PRO A 228 -18.58 3.71 -2.44
N GLN A 229 -18.40 4.97 -2.85
CA GLN A 229 -18.66 6.04 -1.88
C GLN A 229 -20.01 5.69 -1.32
N PRO A 230 -20.17 5.57 0.03
CA PRO A 230 -21.49 5.41 0.60
C PRO A 230 -22.28 6.49 -0.08
N ALA A 231 -23.30 6.10 -0.87
CA ALA A 231 -24.06 7.06 -1.66
C ALA A 231 -24.27 8.21 -0.69
N GLN A 232 -23.58 9.34 -0.91
CA GLN A 232 -23.77 10.48 -0.04
C GLN A 232 -25.25 10.61 -0.13
N GLU A 233 -25.96 10.26 0.97
CA GLU A 233 -27.40 10.46 1.05
C GLU A 233 -27.55 11.84 0.51
N ALA A 234 -28.15 11.95 -0.68
CA ALA A 234 -28.04 13.16 -1.48
C ALA A 234 -28.59 14.24 -0.53
N LYS A 235 -27.66 14.97 0.14
CA LYS A 235 -28.04 15.91 1.19
C LYS A 235 -29.14 16.72 0.56
N ASP A 236 -30.32 16.69 1.15
CA ASP A 236 -31.46 17.41 0.61
C ASP A 236 -30.96 18.76 0.07
N PRO A 237 -31.19 19.08 -1.18
CA PRO A 237 -30.71 20.31 -1.78
C PRO A 237 -31.03 21.55 -0.92
N LEU A 238 -32.10 21.50 -0.13
CA LEU A 238 -32.42 22.54 0.86
C LEU A 238 -31.42 22.61 2.00
N ALA A 239 -31.01 21.46 2.54
CA ALA A 239 -29.99 21.40 3.60
C ALA A 239 -28.64 21.92 3.10
N GLN A 240 -28.27 21.66 1.84
CA GLN A 240 -27.07 22.22 1.23
C GLN A 240 -27.12 23.75 1.10
N VAL A 241 -28.28 24.32 0.73
CA VAL A 241 -28.48 25.79 0.68
C VAL A 241 -28.37 26.37 2.08
N GLN A 242 -28.98 25.78 3.09
CA GLN A 242 -28.91 26.23 4.48
C GLN A 242 -27.48 26.23 5.02
N GLU A 243 -26.70 25.19 4.70
CA GLU A 243 -25.27 25.10 5.09
C GLU A 243 -24.42 26.22 4.47
N LEU A 244 -24.64 26.55 3.19
CA LEU A 244 -23.95 27.66 2.51
C LEU A 244 -24.34 29.02 3.11
N LEU A 245 -25.61 29.22 3.40
CA LEU A 245 -26.10 30.44 4.07
C LEU A 245 -25.49 30.59 5.48
N ALA A 246 -25.37 29.49 6.23
CA ALA A 246 -24.73 29.48 7.56
C ALA A 246 -23.24 29.85 7.49
N ARG A 247 -22.56 29.54 6.35
CA ARG A 247 -21.18 29.91 6.08
C ARG A 247 -21.02 31.35 5.55
N GLY A 248 -22.10 32.12 5.46
CA GLY A 248 -22.10 33.51 5.03
C GLY A 248 -22.13 33.73 3.51
N VAL A 249 -22.42 32.69 2.72
CA VAL A 249 -22.62 32.83 1.28
C VAL A 249 -23.98 33.50 1.01
N ASP A 250 -24.03 34.48 0.12
CA ASP A 250 -25.29 35.15 -0.21
C ASP A 250 -26.30 34.18 -0.85
N LYS A 251 -27.61 34.45 -0.61
CA LYS A 251 -28.74 33.61 -1.02
C LYS A 251 -28.77 33.30 -2.51
N LYS A 252 -28.43 34.31 -3.35
CA LYS A 252 -28.46 34.17 -4.82
C LYS A 252 -27.39 33.24 -5.31
N THR A 253 -26.20 33.31 -4.73
CA THR A 253 -25.03 32.47 -5.02
C THR A 253 -25.22 31.04 -4.46
N ALA A 254 -25.70 30.88 -3.23
CA ALA A 254 -25.97 29.57 -2.64
C ALA A 254 -27.00 28.78 -3.47
N LEU A 255 -28.12 29.40 -3.84
CA LEU A 255 -29.14 28.78 -4.70
C LEU A 255 -28.60 28.42 -6.09
N ALA A 256 -27.75 29.27 -6.70
CA ALA A 256 -27.18 29.00 -8.01
C ALA A 256 -26.20 27.82 -7.97
N GLN A 257 -25.35 27.73 -6.94
CA GLN A 257 -24.39 26.64 -6.76
C GLN A 257 -25.10 25.30 -6.55
N VAL A 258 -26.06 25.27 -5.62
CA VAL A 258 -26.78 24.01 -5.30
C VAL A 258 -27.69 23.58 -6.46
N ALA A 259 -28.37 24.50 -7.13
CA ALA A 259 -29.17 24.21 -8.32
C ALA A 259 -28.35 23.57 -9.45
N LYS A 260 -27.15 24.12 -9.71
CA LYS A 260 -26.21 23.59 -10.70
C LYS A 260 -25.67 22.23 -10.31
N ALA A 261 -25.27 22.05 -9.06
CA ALA A 261 -24.71 20.79 -8.55
C ALA A 261 -25.73 19.64 -8.59
N ASN A 262 -27.02 19.92 -8.26
CA ASN A 262 -28.06 18.92 -8.20
C ASN A 262 -28.90 18.82 -9.50
N LYS A 263 -28.54 19.60 -10.57
CA LYS A 263 -29.28 19.65 -11.85
C LYS A 263 -30.76 19.99 -11.68
N ILE A 264 -31.10 20.84 -10.72
CA ILE A 264 -32.47 21.26 -10.40
C ILE A 264 -32.66 22.71 -10.88
N PRO A 265 -33.82 23.10 -11.45
CA PRO A 265 -34.11 24.47 -11.79
C PRO A 265 -34.03 25.38 -10.53
N LYS A 266 -33.25 26.49 -10.62
CA LYS A 266 -33.07 27.43 -9.50
C LYS A 266 -34.40 27.91 -8.92
N ARG A 267 -35.44 28.09 -9.77
CA ARG A 267 -36.77 28.52 -9.38
C ARG A 267 -37.48 27.50 -8.47
N GLU A 268 -37.30 26.23 -8.76
CA GLU A 268 -37.89 25.15 -7.98
C GLU A 268 -37.26 25.09 -6.58
N LEU A 269 -35.91 25.17 -6.51
CA LEU A 269 -35.17 25.17 -5.25
C LEU A 269 -35.51 26.41 -4.40
N TYR A 270 -35.69 27.58 -5.03
CA TYR A 270 -36.13 28.78 -4.37
C TYR A 270 -37.54 28.64 -3.77
N ASN A 271 -38.50 28.08 -4.53
CA ASN A 271 -39.87 27.87 -4.04
C ASN A 271 -39.91 26.91 -2.86
N LYS A 272 -39.14 25.81 -2.90
CA LYS A 272 -39.00 24.88 -1.76
C LYS A 272 -38.43 25.57 -0.52
N LEU A 273 -37.38 26.40 -0.67
CA LEU A 273 -36.79 27.14 0.43
C LEU A 273 -37.78 28.12 1.07
N ILE A 274 -38.60 28.81 0.28
CA ILE A 274 -39.63 29.74 0.79
C ILE A 274 -40.76 28.96 1.49
N SER A 275 -41.19 27.82 0.94
CA SER A 275 -42.21 26.97 1.54
C SER A 275 -41.80 26.47 2.95
N ASP A 276 -40.57 25.96 3.07
CA ASP A 276 -39.97 25.51 4.34
C ASP A 276 -39.88 26.63 5.37
N LEU A 277 -39.42 27.81 4.98
CA LEU A 277 -39.35 28.97 5.86
C LEU A 277 -40.71 29.42 6.32
N THR A 278 -41.73 29.32 5.45
CA THR A 278 -43.12 29.67 5.79
C THR A 278 -43.73 28.68 6.78
N GLU A 279 -43.44 27.39 6.65
CA GLU A 279 -43.90 26.36 7.61
C GLU A 279 -43.22 26.53 8.98
N ILE A 280 -41.91 26.77 8.99
CA ILE A 280 -41.16 27.04 10.22
C ILE A 280 -41.70 28.30 10.91
N HIS A 281 -42.03 29.34 10.15
CA HIS A 281 -42.63 30.58 10.71
C HIS A 281 -44.04 30.33 11.31
N LYS A 282 -44.90 29.54 10.64
CA LYS A 282 -46.19 29.11 11.15
C LYS A 282 -46.09 28.28 12.42
N LEU A 283 -45.14 27.36 12.48
CA LEU A 283 -44.89 26.53 13.68
C LEU A 283 -44.36 27.37 14.86
N ASN A 284 -43.53 28.38 14.60
CA ASN A 284 -43.04 29.28 15.64
C ASN A 284 -44.10 30.27 16.13
N LEU A 285 -45.04 30.70 15.32
CA LEU A 285 -46.19 31.50 15.73
C LEU A 285 -47.14 30.68 16.63
N ASN A 286 -47.38 29.41 16.32
CA ASN A 286 -48.19 28.54 17.18
C ASN A 286 -47.46 28.17 18.50
N LYS A 287 -46.13 28.16 18.55
CA LYS A 287 -45.33 27.93 19.78
C LYS A 287 -45.21 29.16 20.68
N ARG A 288 -45.51 30.40 20.20
CA ARG A 288 -45.58 31.58 21.07
C ARG A 288 -46.70 31.53 22.08
N TYR A 289 -47.65 30.59 21.98
CA TYR A 289 -48.68 30.32 22.96
C TYR A 289 -48.35 29.20 23.96
N CYS A 290 -47.16 28.56 23.82
CA CYS A 290 -46.66 27.58 24.80
C CYS A 290 -45.28 28.04 25.31
N HIS A 291 -45.23 28.40 26.59
CA HIS A 291 -44.02 28.71 27.33
C HIS A 291 -43.08 27.52 27.31
N LEU A 292 -41.99 27.55 26.49
CA LEU A 292 -40.74 26.85 26.73
C LEU A 292 -39.65 27.31 25.72
N SER A 293 -38.59 27.90 26.28
CA SER A 293 -37.25 28.24 25.80
C SER A 293 -36.95 28.09 24.28
N CYS A 294 -37.00 29.19 23.55
CA CYS A 294 -36.43 29.31 22.21
C CYS A 294 -35.13 30.14 22.25
N ASN A 295 -34.08 29.63 21.56
CA ASN A 295 -32.80 30.32 21.39
C ASN A 295 -32.95 31.59 20.52
N PRO A 296 -32.60 32.80 21.03
CA PRO A 296 -32.85 34.10 20.36
C PRO A 296 -32.07 34.27 19.04
N GLU A 297 -30.94 33.59 18.85
CA GLU A 297 -30.12 33.75 17.66
C GLU A 297 -30.74 33.17 16.36
N LYS A 298 -31.58 32.15 16.48
CA LYS A 298 -32.32 31.57 15.34
C LYS A 298 -33.44 32.47 14.83
N ILE A 299 -34.02 33.31 15.69
CA ILE A 299 -35.14 34.20 15.35
C ILE A 299 -34.61 35.39 14.53
N SER A 300 -33.47 35.98 14.90
CA SER A 300 -32.84 37.11 14.22
C SER A 300 -32.38 36.73 12.76
N PHE A 301 -32.06 35.46 12.52
CA PHE A 301 -31.66 34.95 11.22
C PHE A 301 -32.86 34.81 10.24
N ILE A 302 -33.98 34.36 10.73
CA ILE A 302 -35.23 34.19 9.97
C ILE A 302 -35.84 35.56 9.57
N ASP A 303 -35.80 36.52 10.46
CA ASP A 303 -36.34 37.87 10.20
C ASP A 303 -35.57 38.63 9.12
N ARG A 304 -34.24 38.43 8.99
CA ARG A 304 -33.42 38.99 7.91
C ARG A 304 -33.75 38.43 6.54
N ILE A 305 -34.05 37.12 6.46
CA ILE A 305 -34.35 36.47 5.20
C ILE A 305 -35.73 36.82 4.65
N VAL A 306 -36.69 37.08 5.57
CA VAL A 306 -38.08 37.49 5.19
C VAL A 306 -38.14 38.97 4.78
N ALA A 307 -37.32 39.82 5.39
CA ALA A 307 -37.26 41.27 5.04
C ALA A 307 -36.74 41.55 3.62
N ASP A 308 -35.80 40.69 3.10
CA ASP A 308 -35.27 40.78 1.72
C ASP A 308 -36.19 40.22 0.62
N SER A 309 -37.44 39.82 1.01
CA SER A 309 -38.39 39.17 0.08
C SER A 309 -39.60 40.06 -0.26
N ARG A 310 -39.55 41.37 0.11
CA ARG A 310 -40.57 42.35 -0.28
C ARG A 310 -40.05 43.38 -1.28
#